data_ac3437d7aa70c85f776df33836b6aa41
#
_entry.id   ac3437d7aa70c85f776df33836b6aa41
#
_cell.length_a   1.000
_cell.length_b   1.000
_cell.length_c   1.000
_cell.angle_alpha   90.00
_cell.angle_beta   90.00
_cell.angle_gamma   90.00
#
_symmetry.space_group_name_H-M   'P 1'
#
loop_
_entity.id
_entity.type
_entity.pdbx_description
1 polymer ?
#
loop_
_entity_poly.entity_id
_entity_poly.type
_entity_poly.pdbx_seq_one_letter_code
_entity_poly.pdbx_strand_id
1 'polypeptide(L)'
;MPEELKNIRKINITVARKIHKDAEYYASPGLWPMRSPFLTSFKPIEIKNFSVKTNQKSFDFFPYVSGTNNFIENNRSINIGGEIFWDIDSQSKLDVSLNPDFGQVESDDVIVNFSANETFYPDKRPFFTENQSLFEVIGQDLRFINTRRIGAIPDKCSDTNESHQGQCKDYRYDSTDINVAVRYTKKGKINQYGLFTSLEDNSLFSRGRDFFAGRFKKNLDSTKGTIGYLVTYVDRPSIQRKSFINVADFDYRPSDTSRLFGWVSQANIEEKGQTNNGYGFRIAYSERPSKEFFSYYFINYHDKNFNINDMGYIKKYDNISIGVNFDIEKTPEEKSSLISVSYTHLTLPTTM
;
A
#
# COMPACT_ATOMS: atom_id res chain seq x y z
N MET A 1 4.28 14.36 -19.27
CA MET A 1 3.81 15.76 -19.26
C MET A 1 3.32 16.12 -20.64
N PRO A 2 2.19 16.84 -20.80
CA PRO A 2 1.78 17.35 -22.12
C PRO A 2 2.86 18.33 -22.64
N GLU A 3 3.16 18.27 -23.95
CA GLU A 3 4.18 19.12 -24.57
C GLU A 3 3.90 20.63 -24.49
N GLU A 4 2.64 21.02 -24.28
CA GLU A 4 2.21 22.41 -24.20
C GLU A 4 2.65 23.18 -22.95
N LEU A 5 3.23 22.51 -21.94
CA LEU A 5 3.64 23.11 -20.67
C LEU A 5 5.14 23.28 -20.52
N LYS A 6 5.90 23.33 -21.62
CA LYS A 6 7.38 23.40 -21.56
C LYS A 6 7.93 24.65 -20.86
N ASN A 7 7.15 25.75 -20.78
CA ASN A 7 7.63 27.04 -20.27
C ASN A 7 6.87 27.59 -19.06
N ILE A 8 5.72 27.04 -18.71
CA ILE A 8 4.93 27.48 -17.55
C ILE A 8 4.43 26.26 -16.80
N ARG A 9 4.73 26.16 -15.52
CA ARG A 9 4.18 25.14 -14.66
C ARG A 9 3.24 25.76 -13.65
N LYS A 10 2.01 25.27 -13.59
CA LYS A 10 1.06 25.58 -12.54
C LYS A 10 1.18 24.53 -11.44
N ILE A 11 1.51 24.98 -10.24
CA ILE A 11 1.58 24.13 -9.05
C ILE A 11 0.56 24.67 -8.06
N ASN A 12 -0.28 23.81 -7.55
CA ASN A 12 -1.22 24.16 -6.49
C ASN A 12 -0.54 23.98 -5.13
N ILE A 13 -0.47 25.05 -4.33
CA ILE A 13 0.20 25.05 -3.04
C ILE A 13 -0.77 25.46 -1.92
N THR A 14 -0.66 24.79 -0.79
CA THR A 14 -1.18 25.24 0.48
C THR A 14 -0.05 25.27 1.51
N VAL A 15 -0.11 26.23 2.42
CA VAL A 15 0.79 26.30 3.57
C VAL A 15 -0.06 26.16 4.82
N ALA A 16 0.30 25.22 5.68
CA ALA A 16 -0.37 25.01 6.95
C ALA A 16 0.62 25.08 8.11
N ARG A 17 0.18 25.66 9.22
CA ARG A 17 0.94 25.74 10.47
C ARG A 17 0.09 25.29 11.64
N LYS A 18 0.61 24.36 12.43
CA LYS A 18 0.02 23.95 13.71
C LYS A 18 0.78 24.62 14.85
N ILE A 19 0.06 25.32 15.72
CA ILE A 19 0.60 25.87 16.97
C ILE A 19 0.24 24.89 18.10
N HIS A 20 1.23 24.17 18.59
CA HIS A 20 1.01 23.13 19.60
C HIS A 20 0.49 23.68 20.93
N LYS A 21 0.92 24.88 21.31
CA LYS A 21 0.55 25.50 22.60
C LYS A 21 -0.96 25.74 22.71
N ASP A 22 -1.58 26.14 21.60
CA ASP A 22 -2.98 26.60 21.58
C ASP A 22 -3.89 25.61 20.85
N ALA A 23 -3.36 24.45 20.39
CA ALA A 23 -4.02 23.46 19.55
C ALA A 23 -4.64 24.05 18.26
N GLU A 24 -4.17 25.22 17.82
CA GLU A 24 -4.69 25.94 16.66
C GLU A 24 -4.02 25.52 15.37
N TYR A 25 -4.81 25.52 14.30
CA TYR A 25 -4.37 25.14 12.96
C TYR A 25 -4.67 26.28 11.99
N TYR A 26 -3.62 26.82 11.37
CA TYR A 26 -3.72 27.87 10.37
C TYR A 26 -3.34 27.32 9.00
N ALA A 27 -4.15 27.58 7.99
CA ALA A 27 -3.85 27.22 6.60
C ALA A 27 -4.18 28.35 5.64
N SER A 28 -3.39 28.49 4.59
CA SER A 28 -3.63 29.43 3.50
C SER A 28 -3.57 28.72 2.14
N PRO A 29 -4.65 28.72 1.36
CA PRO A 29 -5.99 29.20 1.71
C PRO A 29 -6.60 28.40 2.85
N GLY A 30 -7.56 28.98 3.59
CA GLY A 30 -8.20 28.36 4.73
C GLY A 30 -8.80 27.00 4.38
N LEU A 31 -8.13 25.93 4.82
CA LEU A 31 -8.47 24.56 4.50
C LEU A 31 -8.81 23.79 5.77
N TRP A 32 -9.97 23.16 5.78
CA TRP A 32 -10.24 22.07 6.69
C TRP A 32 -9.74 20.77 6.05
N PRO A 33 -8.83 20.01 6.70
CA PRO A 33 -8.32 18.75 6.14
C PRO A 33 -9.41 17.72 5.82
N MET A 34 -10.58 17.86 6.44
CA MET A 34 -11.73 16.95 6.26
C MET A 34 -12.70 17.39 5.16
N ARG A 35 -12.52 18.56 4.53
CA ARG A 35 -13.42 19.00 3.45
C ARG A 35 -12.91 18.52 2.10
N SER A 36 -13.72 17.78 1.40
CA SER A 36 -13.57 17.56 -0.04
C SER A 36 -14.17 18.75 -0.79
N PRO A 37 -13.50 19.36 -1.76
CA PRO A 37 -12.30 18.89 -2.44
C PRO A 37 -11.01 19.59 -1.92
N PHE A 38 -10.30 18.94 -1.05
CA PHE A 38 -9.10 19.48 -0.41
C PHE A 38 -8.05 19.98 -1.41
N LEU A 39 -7.73 19.16 -2.43
CA LEU A 39 -6.68 19.49 -3.40
C LEU A 39 -7.04 20.64 -4.35
N THR A 40 -8.32 20.82 -4.69
CA THR A 40 -8.76 21.86 -5.64
C THR A 40 -8.84 23.25 -5.01
N SER A 41 -8.81 23.35 -3.68
CA SER A 41 -8.80 24.62 -2.96
C SER A 41 -7.39 25.20 -2.79
N PHE A 42 -6.34 24.50 -3.22
CA PHE A 42 -4.97 25.00 -3.19
C PHE A 42 -4.78 26.19 -4.13
N LYS A 43 -3.98 27.20 -3.71
CA LYS A 43 -3.67 28.36 -4.55
C LYS A 43 -2.78 27.94 -5.71
N PRO A 44 -3.18 28.26 -6.97
CA PRO A 44 -2.31 28.05 -8.11
C PRO A 44 -1.18 29.08 -8.10
N ILE A 45 0.05 28.61 -8.24
CA ILE A 45 1.24 29.42 -8.47
C ILE A 45 1.80 29.07 -9.85
N GLU A 46 2.05 30.09 -10.65
CA GLU A 46 2.69 29.93 -11.95
C GLU A 46 4.21 30.11 -11.81
N ILE A 47 4.95 29.08 -12.15
CA ILE A 47 6.40 29.15 -12.24
C ILE A 47 6.76 29.40 -13.70
N LYS A 48 7.23 30.63 -13.98
CA LYS A 48 7.69 31.02 -15.32
C LYS A 48 9.11 30.49 -15.56
N ASN A 49 9.46 30.23 -16.82
CA ASN A 49 10.76 29.72 -17.25
C ASN A 49 11.13 28.37 -16.61
N PHE A 50 10.15 27.54 -16.35
CA PHE A 50 10.37 26.20 -15.83
C PHE A 50 10.80 25.27 -16.96
N SER A 51 12.07 24.95 -17.03
CA SER A 51 12.58 23.90 -17.91
C SER A 51 12.65 22.57 -17.14
N VAL A 52 11.83 21.62 -17.54
CA VAL A 52 12.05 20.24 -17.12
C VAL A 52 13.12 19.65 -18.05
N LYS A 53 14.21 19.18 -17.52
CA LYS A 53 15.09 18.27 -18.28
C LYS A 53 14.30 16.97 -18.48
N THR A 54 13.51 16.91 -19.56
CA THR A 54 12.87 15.69 -20.03
C THR A 54 13.95 14.83 -20.66
N ASN A 55 14.11 13.61 -20.22
CA ASN A 55 15.06 12.57 -20.64
C ASN A 55 16.37 12.49 -19.84
N GLN A 56 16.36 12.66 -18.54
CA GLN A 56 17.45 12.08 -17.78
C GLN A 56 17.16 10.59 -17.58
N LYS A 57 17.82 9.77 -18.40
CA LYS A 57 18.12 8.41 -17.96
C LYS A 57 19.06 8.60 -16.76
N SER A 58 18.59 8.26 -15.58
CA SER A 58 19.47 8.21 -14.41
C SER A 58 19.76 6.76 -14.08
N PHE A 59 21.00 6.51 -13.74
CA PHE A 59 21.44 5.23 -13.21
C PHE A 59 22.21 5.53 -11.95
N ASP A 60 21.61 5.20 -10.82
CA ASP A 60 22.19 5.44 -9.51
C ASP A 60 22.50 4.08 -8.87
N PHE A 61 23.74 3.92 -8.39
CA PHE A 61 24.19 2.72 -7.72
C PHE A 61 24.72 3.07 -6.33
N PHE A 62 24.17 2.47 -5.31
CA PHE A 62 24.51 2.70 -3.90
C PHE A 62 25.05 1.40 -3.26
N PRO A 63 26.34 1.08 -3.42
CA PRO A 63 26.94 -0.03 -2.70
C PRO A 63 27.10 0.32 -1.22
N TYR A 64 26.96 -0.67 -0.36
CA TYR A 64 27.22 -0.50 1.07
C TYR A 64 27.90 -1.73 1.68
N VAL A 65 28.57 -1.46 2.80
CA VAL A 65 29.12 -2.48 3.69
C VAL A 65 28.68 -2.09 5.09
N SER A 66 28.03 -3.00 5.79
CA SER A 66 27.69 -2.82 7.20
C SER A 66 28.32 -3.89 8.07
N GLY A 67 28.64 -3.54 9.30
CA GLY A 67 29.18 -4.47 10.30
C GLY A 67 28.38 -4.37 11.58
N THR A 68 27.89 -5.49 12.10
CA THR A 68 27.23 -5.57 13.39
C THR A 68 28.04 -6.36 14.37
N ASN A 69 28.09 -5.90 15.62
CA ASN A 69 28.70 -6.61 16.72
C ASN A 69 27.69 -6.75 17.86
N ASN A 70 27.17 -7.94 18.05
CA ASN A 70 26.27 -8.23 19.15
C ASN A 70 27.10 -8.67 20.38
N PHE A 71 27.21 -7.78 21.37
CA PHE A 71 27.97 -8.03 22.58
C PHE A 71 27.32 -9.04 23.54
N ILE A 72 26.00 -9.25 23.41
CA ILE A 72 25.24 -10.17 24.24
C ILE A 72 25.48 -11.60 23.78
N GLU A 73 25.41 -11.83 22.49
CA GLU A 73 25.57 -13.15 21.85
C GLU A 73 27.00 -13.42 21.39
N ASN A 74 27.89 -12.43 21.54
CA ASN A 74 29.28 -12.48 21.09
C ASN A 74 29.43 -12.86 19.60
N ASN A 75 28.50 -12.34 18.80
CA ASN A 75 28.44 -12.59 17.36
C ASN A 75 28.79 -11.33 16.56
N ARG A 76 29.53 -11.51 15.47
CA ARG A 76 29.91 -10.44 14.53
C ARG A 76 29.45 -10.83 13.14
N SER A 77 28.79 -9.92 12.44
CA SER A 77 28.44 -10.11 11.03
C SER A 77 28.91 -8.93 10.19
N ILE A 78 29.28 -9.22 8.96
CA ILE A 78 29.59 -8.22 7.92
C ILE A 78 28.63 -8.49 6.78
N ASN A 79 27.85 -7.48 6.40
CA ASN A 79 26.93 -7.53 5.27
C ASN A 79 27.44 -6.64 4.16
N ILE A 80 27.39 -7.13 2.95
CA ILE A 80 27.73 -6.40 1.74
C ILE A 80 26.52 -6.45 0.82
N GLY A 81 26.09 -5.31 0.35
CA GLY A 81 24.93 -5.20 -0.54
C GLY A 81 24.96 -3.95 -1.39
N GLY A 82 23.86 -3.66 -2.04
CA GLY A 82 23.74 -2.45 -2.84
C GLY A 82 22.36 -2.29 -3.45
N GLU A 83 22.05 -1.06 -3.80
CA GLU A 83 20.81 -0.69 -4.47
C GLU A 83 21.11 -0.06 -5.81
N ILE A 84 20.30 -0.39 -6.81
CA ILE A 84 20.33 0.16 -8.16
C ILE A 84 18.98 0.80 -8.42
N PHE A 85 18.97 2.07 -8.79
CA PHE A 85 17.81 2.79 -9.27
C PHE A 85 18.09 3.24 -10.70
N TRP A 86 17.35 2.69 -11.64
CA TRP A 86 17.54 2.97 -13.05
C TRP A 86 16.27 3.51 -13.69
N ASP A 87 16.26 4.81 -14.00
CA ASP A 87 15.26 5.43 -14.84
C ASP A 87 15.60 5.13 -16.31
N ILE A 88 15.00 4.08 -16.85
CA ILE A 88 15.24 3.62 -18.24
C ILE A 88 14.76 4.69 -19.21
N ASP A 89 13.59 5.24 -18.92
CA ASP A 89 13.00 6.37 -19.63
C ASP A 89 12.07 7.15 -18.69
N SER A 90 11.39 8.20 -19.19
CA SER A 90 10.49 9.05 -18.39
C SER A 90 9.27 8.33 -17.82
N GLN A 91 9.00 7.11 -18.24
CA GLN A 91 7.83 6.30 -17.83
C GLN A 91 8.23 4.98 -17.17
N SER A 92 9.47 4.51 -17.39
CA SER A 92 9.92 3.18 -17.01
C SER A 92 11.07 3.26 -16.02
N LYS A 93 10.95 2.57 -14.90
CA LYS A 93 11.93 2.49 -13.84
C LYS A 93 12.19 1.04 -13.44
N LEU A 94 13.46 0.70 -13.22
CA LEU A 94 13.91 -0.56 -12.65
C LEU A 94 14.67 -0.26 -11.34
N ASP A 95 14.19 -0.83 -10.25
CA ASP A 95 14.84 -0.78 -8.95
C ASP A 95 15.27 -2.19 -8.56
N VAL A 96 16.51 -2.33 -8.11
CA VAL A 96 17.07 -3.60 -7.65
C VAL A 96 17.73 -3.37 -6.29
N SER A 97 17.44 -4.22 -5.32
CA SER A 97 18.10 -4.24 -4.03
C SER A 97 18.73 -5.61 -3.81
N LEU A 98 20.01 -5.64 -3.54
CA LEU A 98 20.82 -6.85 -3.33
C LEU A 98 21.28 -6.88 -1.89
N ASN A 99 20.92 -7.93 -1.17
CA ASN A 99 21.24 -8.13 0.26
C ASN A 99 20.99 -6.88 1.11
N PRO A 100 19.76 -6.29 1.07
CA PRO A 100 19.47 -4.99 1.69
C PRO A 100 19.66 -5.02 3.20
N ASP A 101 20.36 -4.00 3.73
CA ASP A 101 20.44 -3.74 5.17
C ASP A 101 19.40 -2.69 5.59
N PHE A 102 18.36 -3.13 6.28
CA PHE A 102 17.32 -2.26 6.80
C PHE A 102 17.54 -1.85 8.28
N GLY A 103 18.73 -2.05 8.82
CA GLY A 103 19.06 -1.72 10.22
C GLY A 103 18.90 -0.22 10.56
N GLN A 104 18.86 0.67 9.57
CA GLN A 104 18.66 2.11 9.76
C GLN A 104 17.19 2.55 9.62
N VAL A 105 16.27 1.62 9.38
CA VAL A 105 14.85 1.94 9.26
C VAL A 105 14.27 2.25 10.64
N GLU A 106 13.51 3.34 10.72
CA GLU A 106 12.84 3.76 11.96
C GLU A 106 11.94 2.63 12.50
N SER A 107 12.03 2.37 13.81
CA SER A 107 11.21 1.37 14.47
C SER A 107 9.73 1.72 14.41
N ASP A 108 8.88 0.71 14.51
CA ASP A 108 7.44 0.92 14.56
C ASP A 108 6.99 1.50 15.89
N ASP A 109 5.90 2.28 15.84
CA ASP A 109 5.25 2.77 17.05
C ASP A 109 4.66 1.61 17.84
N VAL A 110 4.76 1.68 19.16
CA VAL A 110 4.15 0.68 20.04
C VAL A 110 2.64 0.88 20.05
N ILE A 111 1.90 -0.07 19.47
CA ILE A 111 0.44 -0.11 19.50
C ILE A 111 -0.02 -1.22 20.42
N VAL A 112 -0.75 -0.85 21.48
CA VAL A 112 -1.39 -1.83 22.36
C VAL A 112 -2.66 -2.34 21.69
N ASN A 113 -2.63 -3.57 21.21
CA ASN A 113 -3.76 -4.20 20.54
C ASN A 113 -4.41 -5.26 21.44
N PHE A 114 -5.62 -4.98 21.92
CA PHE A 114 -6.42 -5.92 22.72
C PHE A 114 -7.34 -6.82 21.87
N SER A 115 -7.31 -6.69 20.54
CA SER A 115 -8.12 -7.49 19.64
C SER A 115 -7.38 -8.75 19.17
N ALA A 116 -8.11 -9.77 18.74
CA ALA A 116 -7.54 -10.94 18.10
C ALA A 116 -7.05 -10.69 16.66
N ASN A 117 -7.25 -9.48 16.13
CA ASN A 117 -6.85 -9.15 14.78
C ASN A 117 -5.39 -8.65 14.75
N GLU A 118 -4.68 -9.01 13.70
CA GLU A 118 -3.34 -8.49 13.45
C GLU A 118 -3.36 -6.96 13.28
N THR A 119 -2.37 -6.29 13.89
CA THR A 119 -2.17 -4.85 13.69
C THR A 119 -1.46 -4.60 12.37
N PHE A 120 -2.00 -3.72 11.55
CA PHE A 120 -1.36 -3.30 10.32
C PHE A 120 -0.31 -2.20 10.61
N TYR A 121 0.92 -2.44 10.18
CA TYR A 121 1.99 -1.45 10.17
C TYR A 121 2.37 -1.13 8.72
N PRO A 122 2.42 0.15 8.32
CA PRO A 122 2.93 0.54 7.01
C PRO A 122 4.43 0.22 6.92
N ASP A 123 4.89 -0.13 5.72
CA ASP A 123 6.32 -0.32 5.48
C ASP A 123 7.03 1.05 5.48
N LYS A 124 8.19 1.12 6.12
CA LYS A 124 9.03 2.32 6.20
C LYS A 124 10.32 2.17 5.39
N ARG A 125 10.59 0.99 4.82
CA ARG A 125 11.78 0.71 4.03
C ARG A 125 11.68 1.39 2.67
N PRO A 126 12.64 2.27 2.29
CA PRO A 126 12.54 3.12 1.09
C PRO A 126 12.27 2.33 -0.18
N PHE A 127 13.01 1.23 -0.40
CA PHE A 127 12.81 0.37 -1.56
C PHE A 127 11.36 -0.11 -1.70
N PHE A 128 10.69 -0.52 -0.62
CA PHE A 128 9.34 -1.06 -0.68
C PHE A 128 8.25 0.01 -0.71
N THR A 129 8.52 1.23 -0.24
CA THR A 129 7.53 2.32 -0.20
C THR A 129 7.42 3.08 -1.52
N GLU A 130 8.48 3.08 -2.32
CA GLU A 130 8.47 3.76 -3.60
C GLU A 130 7.52 3.09 -4.61
N ASN A 131 6.79 3.89 -5.38
CA ASN A 131 5.87 3.42 -6.43
C ASN A 131 4.78 2.41 -6.01
N GLN A 132 4.49 2.24 -4.71
CA GLN A 132 3.44 1.34 -4.21
C GLN A 132 2.07 1.61 -4.84
N SER A 133 1.74 2.87 -5.15
CA SER A 133 0.44 3.28 -5.68
C SER A 133 0.01 2.55 -6.96
N LEU A 134 0.98 2.04 -7.74
CA LEU A 134 0.66 1.25 -8.94
C LEU A 134 0.04 -0.11 -8.55
N PHE A 135 0.55 -0.72 -7.49
CA PHE A 135 0.11 -2.04 -7.02
C PHE A 135 -1.11 -1.99 -6.10
N GLU A 136 -1.52 -0.80 -5.67
CA GLU A 136 -2.68 -0.65 -4.80
C GLU A 136 -3.99 -0.97 -5.54
N VAL A 137 -4.83 -1.75 -4.87
CA VAL A 137 -6.23 -1.98 -5.20
C VAL A 137 -7.07 -1.34 -4.11
N ILE A 138 -8.10 -0.59 -4.49
CA ILE A 138 -8.93 0.17 -3.55
C ILE A 138 -9.68 -0.80 -2.62
N GLY A 139 -9.23 -0.89 -1.38
CA GLY A 139 -9.83 -1.67 -0.30
C GLY A 139 -9.97 -0.85 0.96
N GLN A 140 -10.88 -1.23 1.86
CA GLN A 140 -11.07 -0.51 3.13
C GLN A 140 -10.25 -1.15 4.25
N ASP A 141 -10.39 -2.47 4.46
CA ASP A 141 -9.76 -3.21 5.56
C ASP A 141 -8.84 -4.33 5.05
N LEU A 142 -8.43 -4.26 3.80
CA LEU A 142 -7.50 -5.21 3.20
C LEU A 142 -6.49 -4.53 2.27
N ARG A 143 -5.34 -5.18 2.11
CA ARG A 143 -4.32 -4.86 1.12
C ARG A 143 -3.85 -6.15 0.47
N PHE A 144 -3.86 -6.22 -0.85
CA PHE A 144 -3.39 -7.39 -1.57
C PHE A 144 -1.86 -7.54 -1.54
N ILE A 145 -1.16 -6.42 -1.31
CA ILE A 145 0.29 -6.39 -1.10
C ILE A 145 0.57 -5.65 0.20
N ASN A 146 1.25 -6.34 1.10
CA ASN A 146 1.81 -5.85 2.33
C ASN A 146 3.29 -6.26 2.38
N THR A 147 4.15 -5.37 1.95
CA THR A 147 5.59 -5.65 1.84
C THR A 147 6.26 -5.96 3.17
N ARG A 148 5.61 -5.65 4.30
CA ARG A 148 6.06 -6.07 5.64
C ARG A 148 6.10 -7.59 5.83
N ARG A 149 5.43 -8.37 4.96
CA ARG A 149 5.57 -9.84 4.94
C ARG A 149 6.97 -10.27 4.49
N ILE A 150 7.64 -9.46 3.69
CA ILE A 150 8.96 -9.73 3.12
C ILE A 150 10.02 -9.34 4.15
N GLY A 151 10.93 -10.26 4.46
CA GLY A 151 11.91 -10.09 5.52
C GLY A 151 11.32 -10.13 6.92
N ALA A 152 10.08 -10.62 7.10
CA ALA A 152 9.48 -10.82 8.40
C ALA A 152 10.06 -12.06 9.10
N ILE A 153 9.60 -12.31 10.32
CA ILE A 153 9.95 -13.52 11.08
C ILE A 153 9.80 -14.75 10.18
N PRO A 154 10.80 -15.66 10.15
CA PRO A 154 10.77 -16.85 9.32
C PRO A 154 9.60 -17.76 9.67
N ASP A 155 9.23 -18.62 8.73
CA ASP A 155 8.24 -19.65 8.96
C ASP A 155 8.72 -20.63 10.05
N LYS A 156 7.79 -21.46 10.52
CA LYS A 156 8.08 -22.39 11.60
C LYS A 156 9.33 -23.24 11.27
N CYS A 157 10.22 -23.31 12.23
CA CYS A 157 11.37 -24.17 12.18
C CYS A 157 10.96 -25.62 11.88
N SER A 158 11.54 -26.22 10.86
CA SER A 158 11.20 -27.58 10.39
C SER A 158 12.03 -28.67 11.07
N ASP A 159 13.04 -28.31 11.88
CA ASP A 159 13.88 -29.30 12.55
C ASP A 159 13.14 -29.91 13.76
N THR A 160 12.96 -31.23 13.72
CA THR A 160 12.31 -32.01 14.78
C THR A 160 13.31 -32.52 15.81
N ASN A 161 14.62 -32.29 15.64
CA ASN A 161 15.63 -32.73 16.58
C ASN A 161 15.52 -31.98 17.91
N GLU A 162 15.37 -32.68 19.01
CA GLU A 162 15.24 -32.08 20.34
C GLU A 162 16.43 -31.19 20.72
N SER A 163 17.65 -31.51 20.24
CA SER A 163 18.86 -30.73 20.46
C SER A 163 18.83 -29.33 19.82
N HIS A 164 18.02 -29.13 18.77
CA HIS A 164 17.90 -27.86 18.06
C HIS A 164 16.66 -27.05 18.43
N GLN A 165 15.76 -27.60 19.25
CA GLN A 165 14.52 -26.87 19.64
C GLN A 165 14.79 -25.57 20.39
N GLY A 166 15.85 -25.47 21.16
CA GLY A 166 16.29 -24.24 21.84
C GLY A 166 16.71 -23.19 20.82
N GLN A 167 17.54 -23.55 19.85
CA GLN A 167 18.03 -22.68 18.79
C GLN A 167 16.90 -22.24 17.87
N CYS A 168 15.94 -23.13 17.57
CA CYS A 168 14.74 -22.77 16.86
C CYS A 168 13.86 -21.72 17.55
N LYS A 169 13.82 -21.72 18.88
CA LYS A 169 13.09 -20.70 19.64
C LYS A 169 13.72 -19.33 19.52
N ASP A 170 15.04 -19.29 19.58
CA ASP A 170 15.81 -18.04 19.49
C ASP A 170 15.77 -17.47 18.07
N TYR A 171 15.85 -18.33 17.05
CA TYR A 171 15.69 -17.94 15.64
C TYR A 171 14.29 -17.42 15.27
N ARG A 172 13.29 -17.68 16.07
CA ARG A 172 11.92 -17.21 15.81
C ARG A 172 11.75 -15.69 15.87
N TYR A 173 12.65 -15.00 16.50
CA TYR A 173 12.55 -13.56 16.70
C TYR A 173 13.39 -12.75 15.70
N ASP A 174 14.27 -13.42 14.97
CA ASP A 174 15.08 -12.77 13.96
C ASP A 174 14.26 -12.56 12.67
N SER A 175 14.48 -11.44 12.02
CA SER A 175 13.96 -11.18 10.67
C SER A 175 14.69 -12.08 9.67
N THR A 176 14.01 -12.40 8.56
CA THR A 176 14.62 -13.15 7.47
C THR A 176 15.37 -12.17 6.56
N ASP A 177 16.61 -12.51 6.22
CA ASP A 177 17.40 -11.72 5.28
C ASP A 177 16.81 -11.83 3.86
N ILE A 178 16.93 -10.77 3.10
CA ILE A 178 16.48 -10.69 1.72
C ILE A 178 17.70 -10.75 0.81
N ASN A 179 17.80 -11.78 -0.02
CA ASN A 179 18.89 -11.90 -0.97
C ASN A 179 18.78 -10.86 -2.09
N VAL A 180 17.58 -10.75 -2.64
CA VAL A 180 17.31 -9.83 -3.74
C VAL A 180 15.86 -9.39 -3.75
N ALA A 181 15.65 -8.13 -4.08
CA ALA A 181 14.33 -7.60 -4.43
C ALA A 181 14.45 -6.78 -5.73
N VAL A 182 13.51 -7.00 -6.65
CA VAL A 182 13.49 -6.32 -7.95
C VAL A 182 12.10 -5.75 -8.18
N ARG A 183 12.05 -4.52 -8.66
CA ARG A 183 10.81 -3.87 -9.06
C ARG A 183 10.99 -3.17 -10.39
N TYR A 184 10.15 -3.52 -11.35
CA TYR A 184 10.00 -2.79 -12.59
C TYR A 184 8.65 -2.11 -12.65
N THR A 185 8.62 -0.84 -13.02
CA THR A 185 7.39 -0.09 -13.22
C THR A 185 7.42 0.65 -14.54
N LYS A 186 6.29 0.64 -15.26
CA LYS A 186 6.06 1.47 -16.43
C LYS A 186 4.73 2.20 -16.29
N LYS A 187 4.78 3.53 -16.22
CA LYS A 187 3.61 4.41 -16.05
C LYS A 187 3.30 5.13 -17.35
N GLY A 188 2.82 4.37 -18.33
CA GLY A 188 2.34 4.93 -19.61
C GLY A 188 1.02 5.69 -19.44
N LYS A 189 0.71 6.55 -20.41
CA LYS A 189 -0.52 7.36 -20.41
C LYS A 189 -1.79 6.51 -20.43
N ILE A 190 -1.79 5.42 -21.22
CA ILE A 190 -2.94 4.51 -21.38
C ILE A 190 -2.73 3.26 -20.54
N ASN A 191 -1.58 2.61 -20.66
CA ASN A 191 -1.28 1.36 -19.99
C ASN A 191 -0.16 1.56 -18.97
N GLN A 192 -0.30 0.91 -17.82
CA GLN A 192 0.69 0.91 -16.75
C GLN A 192 0.98 -0.54 -16.37
N TYR A 193 2.25 -0.84 -16.10
CA TYR A 193 2.72 -2.18 -15.75
C TYR A 193 3.59 -2.12 -14.51
N GLY A 194 3.47 -3.11 -13.67
CA GLY A 194 4.32 -3.31 -12.52
C GLY A 194 4.69 -4.77 -12.39
N LEU A 195 5.96 -5.04 -12.15
CA LEU A 195 6.48 -6.35 -11.77
C LEU A 195 7.30 -6.16 -10.50
N PHE A 196 7.11 -7.05 -9.56
CA PHE A 196 7.82 -7.06 -8.31
C PHE A 196 8.16 -8.50 -7.93
N THR A 197 9.38 -8.73 -7.47
CA THR A 197 9.81 -10.02 -6.89
C THR A 197 10.77 -9.78 -5.75
N SER A 198 10.74 -10.66 -4.75
CA SER A 198 11.70 -10.68 -3.66
C SER A 198 11.96 -12.12 -3.25
N LEU A 199 13.23 -12.44 -3.04
CA LEU A 199 13.71 -13.75 -2.62
C LEU A 199 14.38 -13.59 -1.27
N GLU A 200 13.93 -14.34 -0.29
CA GLU A 200 14.54 -14.40 1.04
C GLU A 200 15.64 -15.43 1.12
N ASP A 201 16.56 -15.23 2.05
CA ASP A 201 17.61 -16.19 2.29
C ASP A 201 17.13 -17.39 3.11
N ASN A 202 17.83 -18.51 2.95
CA ASN A 202 17.63 -19.68 3.78
C ASN A 202 18.34 -19.49 5.13
N SER A 203 17.61 -19.61 6.21
CA SER A 203 18.19 -19.71 7.53
C SER A 203 18.55 -21.16 7.87
N LEU A 204 19.23 -21.37 8.99
CA LEU A 204 19.63 -22.71 9.44
C LEU A 204 18.42 -23.66 9.58
N PHE A 205 17.27 -23.14 9.97
CA PHE A 205 16.06 -23.94 10.29
C PHE A 205 14.83 -23.60 9.44
N SER A 206 14.94 -22.62 8.54
CA SER A 206 13.82 -22.21 7.68
C SER A 206 14.32 -21.91 6.29
N ARG A 207 13.59 -22.34 5.29
CA ARG A 207 13.82 -21.92 3.90
C ARG A 207 13.20 -20.56 3.67
N GLY A 208 13.91 -19.71 2.96
CA GLY A 208 13.41 -18.41 2.53
C GLY A 208 12.12 -18.53 1.73
N ARG A 209 11.37 -17.48 1.75
CA ARG A 209 10.12 -17.35 0.99
C ARG A 209 10.39 -16.60 -0.31
N ASP A 210 9.66 -16.98 -1.35
CA ASP A 210 9.70 -16.31 -2.64
C ASP A 210 8.40 -15.53 -2.85
N PHE A 211 8.54 -14.26 -3.21
CA PHE A 211 7.42 -13.34 -3.43
C PHE A 211 7.43 -12.84 -4.86
N PHE A 212 6.26 -12.81 -5.48
CA PHE A 212 6.06 -12.21 -6.79
C PHE A 212 4.75 -11.42 -6.83
N ALA A 213 4.75 -10.28 -7.51
CA ALA A 213 3.55 -9.54 -7.87
C ALA A 213 3.63 -9.00 -9.28
N GLY A 214 2.53 -9.14 -10.02
CA GLY A 214 2.35 -8.58 -11.36
C GLY A 214 1.13 -7.66 -11.38
N ARG A 215 1.27 -6.45 -11.92
CA ARG A 215 0.21 -5.46 -12.02
C ARG A 215 0.07 -4.96 -13.45
N PHE A 216 -1.17 -4.93 -13.92
CA PHE A 216 -1.57 -4.22 -15.14
C PHE A 216 -2.69 -3.24 -14.80
N LYS A 217 -2.60 -2.01 -15.31
CA LYS A 217 -3.69 -1.02 -15.26
C LYS A 217 -3.84 -0.39 -16.62
N LYS A 218 -5.09 -0.21 -17.03
CA LYS A 218 -5.45 0.52 -18.24
C LYS A 218 -6.32 1.71 -17.87
N ASN A 219 -5.89 2.89 -18.24
CA ASN A 219 -6.71 4.10 -18.18
C ASN A 219 -7.75 4.01 -19.30
N LEU A 220 -9.01 4.05 -18.93
CA LEU A 220 -10.11 4.30 -19.85
C LEU A 220 -10.02 5.78 -20.24
N ASP A 221 -10.69 6.24 -21.29
CA ASP A 221 -10.61 7.64 -21.72
C ASP A 221 -10.43 8.62 -20.56
N SER A 222 -9.64 9.66 -20.72
CA SER A 222 -8.98 10.49 -19.71
C SER A 222 -9.84 10.95 -18.51
N THR A 223 -11.14 10.78 -18.56
CA THR A 223 -12.09 11.18 -17.51
C THR A 223 -12.88 10.02 -16.92
N LYS A 224 -12.87 8.84 -17.53
CA LYS A 224 -13.80 7.75 -17.15
C LYS A 224 -13.28 6.73 -16.17
N GLY A 225 -11.97 6.70 -15.90
CA GLY A 225 -11.42 5.84 -14.85
C GLY A 225 -10.42 4.79 -15.33
N THR A 226 -10.30 3.70 -14.59
CA THR A 226 -9.31 2.65 -14.82
C THR A 226 -9.90 1.25 -14.65
N ILE A 227 -9.33 0.29 -15.36
CA ILE A 227 -9.46 -1.13 -15.08
C ILE A 227 -8.09 -1.71 -14.77
N GLY A 228 -8.04 -2.70 -13.91
CA GLY A 228 -6.77 -3.28 -13.49
C GLY A 228 -6.82 -4.77 -13.24
N TYR A 229 -5.65 -5.39 -13.25
CA TYR A 229 -5.46 -6.77 -12.86
C TYR A 229 -4.18 -6.88 -12.04
N LEU A 230 -4.27 -7.51 -10.88
CA LEU A 230 -3.16 -7.78 -9.98
C LEU A 230 -3.08 -9.30 -9.77
N VAL A 231 -1.89 -9.83 -9.84
CA VAL A 231 -1.57 -11.19 -9.43
C VAL A 231 -0.49 -11.13 -8.36
N THR A 232 -0.63 -11.97 -7.32
CA THR A 232 0.46 -12.21 -6.36
C THR A 232 0.69 -13.70 -6.23
N TYR A 233 1.95 -14.07 -6.06
CA TYR A 233 2.38 -15.44 -5.79
C TYR A 233 3.39 -15.45 -4.66
N VAL A 234 3.21 -16.38 -3.72
CA VAL A 234 4.15 -16.60 -2.62
C VAL A 234 4.40 -18.10 -2.49
N ASP A 235 5.67 -18.48 -2.46
CA ASP A 235 6.10 -19.82 -2.06
C ASP A 235 6.69 -19.78 -0.65
N ARG A 236 6.18 -20.62 0.23
CA ARG A 236 6.59 -20.79 1.63
C ARG A 236 7.01 -22.25 1.88
N PRO A 237 8.20 -22.61 1.41
CA PRO A 237 8.62 -24.02 1.36
C PRO A 237 8.71 -24.69 2.72
N SER A 238 9.05 -23.94 3.78
CA SER A 238 9.17 -24.49 5.15
C SER A 238 7.86 -25.06 5.71
N ILE A 239 6.73 -24.53 5.24
CA ILE A 239 5.39 -25.00 5.65
C ILE A 239 4.63 -25.68 4.51
N GLN A 240 5.31 -25.92 3.38
CA GLN A 240 4.73 -26.53 2.17
C GLN A 240 3.47 -25.79 1.73
N ARG A 241 3.56 -24.44 1.63
CA ARG A 241 2.43 -23.59 1.30
C ARG A 241 2.77 -22.67 0.13
N LYS A 242 1.86 -22.67 -0.86
CA LYS A 242 1.88 -21.78 -2.02
C LYS A 242 0.58 -21.00 -2.07
N SER A 243 0.68 -19.72 -2.31
CA SER A 243 -0.48 -18.82 -2.40
C SER A 243 -0.46 -18.12 -3.74
N PHE A 244 -1.56 -18.19 -4.47
CA PHE A 244 -1.75 -17.52 -5.75
C PHE A 244 -3.05 -16.74 -5.70
N ILE A 245 -2.94 -15.41 -5.76
CA ILE A 245 -4.09 -14.51 -5.65
C ILE A 245 -4.25 -13.77 -6.98
N ASN A 246 -5.47 -13.77 -7.50
CA ASN A 246 -5.90 -13.02 -8.68
C ASN A 246 -6.88 -11.94 -8.27
N VAL A 247 -6.71 -10.73 -8.78
CA VAL A 247 -7.60 -9.60 -8.51
C VAL A 247 -7.87 -8.86 -9.80
N ALA A 248 -9.13 -8.69 -10.15
CA ALA A 248 -9.56 -7.75 -11.17
C ALA A 248 -10.23 -6.55 -10.49
N ASP A 249 -9.84 -5.34 -10.83
CA ASP A 249 -10.34 -4.12 -10.20
C ASP A 249 -10.74 -3.08 -11.25
N PHE A 250 -11.62 -2.20 -10.83
CA PHE A 250 -12.09 -1.09 -11.65
C PHE A 250 -12.35 0.15 -10.80
N ASP A 251 -12.21 1.30 -11.42
CA ASP A 251 -12.57 2.62 -10.90
C ASP A 251 -13.18 3.41 -12.05
N TYR A 252 -14.48 3.60 -12.03
CA TYR A 252 -15.23 4.23 -13.10
C TYR A 252 -15.99 5.45 -12.60
N ARG A 253 -15.96 6.53 -13.36
CA ARG A 253 -16.66 7.79 -13.08
C ARG A 253 -17.75 8.01 -14.10
N PRO A 254 -18.99 7.61 -13.79
CA PRO A 254 -20.15 7.85 -14.67
C PRO A 254 -20.38 9.35 -14.96
N SER A 255 -20.10 10.19 -13.96
CA SER A 255 -20.18 11.66 -14.04
C SER A 255 -19.05 12.30 -13.23
N ASP A 256 -18.96 13.64 -13.28
CA ASP A 256 -17.98 14.39 -12.47
C ASP A 256 -18.29 14.33 -10.97
N THR A 257 -19.52 13.96 -10.61
CA THR A 257 -19.99 13.90 -9.23
C THR A 257 -20.13 12.48 -8.71
N SER A 258 -20.01 11.46 -9.54
CA SER A 258 -20.22 10.06 -9.17
C SER A 258 -19.04 9.16 -9.50
N ARG A 259 -18.85 8.13 -8.69
CA ARG A 259 -17.78 7.14 -8.83
C ARG A 259 -18.27 5.75 -8.45
N LEU A 260 -18.04 4.78 -9.31
CA LEU A 260 -18.28 3.37 -9.08
C LEU A 260 -16.94 2.66 -9.12
N PHE A 261 -16.60 1.94 -8.07
CA PHE A 261 -15.32 1.24 -7.98
C PHE A 261 -15.44 -0.06 -7.20
N GLY A 262 -14.52 -0.96 -7.45
CA GLY A 262 -14.53 -2.24 -6.78
C GLY A 262 -13.49 -3.20 -7.33
N TRP A 263 -13.57 -4.43 -6.82
CA TRP A 263 -12.72 -5.53 -7.23
C TRP A 263 -13.41 -6.87 -7.01
N VAL A 264 -12.96 -7.88 -7.75
CA VAL A 264 -13.23 -9.28 -7.50
C VAL A 264 -11.90 -10.01 -7.39
N SER A 265 -11.83 -11.00 -6.52
CA SER A 265 -10.59 -11.72 -6.25
C SER A 265 -10.84 -13.20 -5.99
N GLN A 266 -9.89 -14.01 -6.43
CA GLN A 266 -9.77 -15.41 -6.11
C GLN A 266 -8.43 -15.66 -5.40
N ALA A 267 -8.47 -16.35 -4.28
CA ALA A 267 -7.32 -16.88 -3.58
C ALA A 267 -7.26 -18.40 -3.83
N ASN A 268 -6.16 -18.87 -4.39
CA ASN A 268 -5.85 -20.31 -4.53
C ASN A 268 -4.64 -20.61 -3.65
N ILE A 269 -4.86 -21.45 -2.64
CA ILE A 269 -3.87 -21.78 -1.63
C ILE A 269 -3.67 -23.28 -1.63
N GLU A 270 -2.47 -23.71 -1.93
CA GLU A 270 -2.00 -25.07 -1.79
C GLU A 270 -1.19 -25.18 -0.49
N GLU A 271 -1.59 -26.04 0.41
CA GLU A 271 -0.86 -26.31 1.65
C GLU A 271 -0.83 -27.81 1.91
N LYS A 272 0.39 -28.38 2.03
CA LYS A 272 0.60 -29.82 2.27
C LYS A 272 -0.15 -30.71 1.28
N GLY A 273 -0.19 -30.33 0.00
CA GLY A 273 -0.88 -31.06 -1.06
C GLY A 273 -2.39 -30.90 -1.11
N GLN A 274 -2.98 -30.07 -0.26
CA GLN A 274 -4.40 -29.73 -0.30
C GLN A 274 -4.60 -28.34 -0.88
N THR A 275 -5.52 -28.20 -1.82
CA THR A 275 -5.84 -26.91 -2.45
C THR A 275 -7.15 -26.37 -1.90
N ASN A 276 -7.13 -25.15 -1.43
CA ASN A 276 -8.29 -24.38 -0.99
C ASN A 276 -8.47 -23.15 -1.87
N ASN A 277 -9.70 -22.96 -2.34
CA ASN A 277 -10.08 -21.77 -3.11
C ASN A 277 -10.97 -20.88 -2.25
N GLY A 278 -10.64 -19.58 -2.23
CA GLY A 278 -11.41 -18.55 -1.56
C GLY A 278 -11.76 -17.42 -2.52
N TYR A 279 -12.87 -16.75 -2.30
CA TYR A 279 -13.37 -15.68 -3.14
C TYR A 279 -13.71 -14.45 -2.31
N GLY A 280 -13.44 -13.30 -2.89
CA GLY A 280 -13.83 -12.03 -2.29
C GLY A 280 -14.23 -11.03 -3.36
N PHE A 281 -15.10 -10.09 -3.00
CA PHE A 281 -15.40 -8.95 -3.85
C PHE A 281 -15.77 -7.72 -3.05
N ARG A 282 -15.61 -6.57 -3.68
CA ARG A 282 -16.09 -5.28 -3.21
C ARG A 282 -16.71 -4.53 -4.37
N ILE A 283 -17.86 -3.91 -4.13
CA ILE A 283 -18.45 -2.90 -5.01
C ILE A 283 -18.83 -1.72 -4.14
N ALA A 284 -18.46 -0.52 -4.58
CA ALA A 284 -18.79 0.72 -3.90
C ALA A 284 -19.19 1.79 -4.90
N TYR A 285 -20.21 2.56 -4.54
CA TYR A 285 -20.69 3.71 -5.29
C TYR A 285 -20.69 4.94 -4.39
N SER A 286 -20.18 6.03 -4.89
CA SER A 286 -20.25 7.33 -4.21
C SER A 286 -20.80 8.40 -5.14
N GLU A 287 -21.55 9.34 -4.60
CA GLU A 287 -22.10 10.46 -5.34
C GLU A 287 -22.08 11.73 -4.49
N ARG A 288 -21.75 12.85 -5.13
CA ARG A 288 -21.77 14.19 -4.55
C ARG A 288 -22.51 15.14 -5.51
N PRO A 289 -23.85 15.08 -5.58
CA PRO A 289 -24.64 15.89 -6.50
C PRO A 289 -24.58 17.39 -6.17
N SER A 290 -24.29 17.75 -4.92
CA SER A 290 -24.08 19.13 -4.49
C SER A 290 -22.90 19.24 -3.52
N LYS A 291 -22.48 20.46 -3.19
CA LYS A 291 -21.46 20.71 -2.15
C LYS A 291 -21.90 20.27 -0.76
N GLU A 292 -23.22 20.24 -0.55
CA GLU A 292 -23.84 19.99 0.74
C GLU A 292 -24.19 18.53 0.97
N PHE A 293 -24.24 17.70 -0.08
CA PHE A 293 -24.69 16.33 0.03
C PHE A 293 -23.66 15.36 -0.56
N PHE A 294 -23.33 14.33 0.21
CA PHE A 294 -22.52 13.19 -0.22
C PHE A 294 -23.20 11.90 0.21
N SER A 295 -23.19 10.93 -0.67
CA SER A 295 -23.65 9.57 -0.38
C SER A 295 -22.61 8.54 -0.78
N TYR A 296 -22.53 7.46 0.00
CA TYR A 296 -21.62 6.37 -0.22
C TYR A 296 -22.27 5.05 0.14
N TYR A 297 -22.23 4.11 -0.77
CA TYR A 297 -22.80 2.78 -0.66
C TYR A 297 -21.72 1.75 -0.94
N PHE A 298 -21.69 0.67 -0.17
CA PHE A 298 -20.77 -0.42 -0.47
C PHE A 298 -21.30 -1.76 0.00
N ILE A 299 -20.81 -2.80 -0.67
CA ILE A 299 -20.91 -4.18 -0.26
C ILE A 299 -19.53 -4.82 -0.38
N ASN A 300 -19.11 -5.53 0.67
CA ASN A 300 -17.92 -6.37 0.72
C ASN A 300 -18.33 -7.79 1.06
N TYR A 301 -17.67 -8.73 0.42
CA TYR A 301 -17.80 -10.16 0.73
C TYR A 301 -16.42 -10.81 0.73
N HIS A 302 -16.13 -11.58 1.77
CA HIS A 302 -14.96 -12.43 1.88
C HIS A 302 -15.42 -13.80 2.38
N ASP A 303 -15.21 -14.85 1.61
CA ASP A 303 -15.56 -16.19 2.07
C ASP A 303 -14.56 -16.69 3.12
N LYS A 304 -14.89 -17.83 3.79
CA LYS A 304 -14.08 -18.42 4.85
C LYS A 304 -12.68 -18.86 4.41
N ASN A 305 -12.50 -19.15 3.12
CA ASN A 305 -11.23 -19.60 2.55
C ASN A 305 -10.46 -18.44 1.89
N PHE A 306 -11.03 -17.23 1.86
CA PHE A 306 -10.41 -16.06 1.26
C PHE A 306 -9.29 -15.55 2.15
N ASN A 307 -8.11 -16.18 2.05
CA ASN A 307 -6.92 -15.81 2.80
C ASN A 307 -5.86 -15.24 1.87
N ILE A 308 -5.52 -13.97 2.03
CA ILE A 308 -4.50 -13.27 1.23
C ILE A 308 -3.26 -12.93 2.05
N ASN A 309 -3.16 -13.38 3.30
CA ASN A 309 -2.14 -12.95 4.26
C ASN A 309 -0.72 -13.45 3.97
N ASP A 310 -0.51 -14.28 2.96
CA ASP A 310 0.83 -14.69 2.57
C ASP A 310 1.66 -13.51 2.02
N MET A 311 1.07 -12.64 1.20
CA MET A 311 1.68 -11.39 0.75
C MET A 311 0.86 -10.17 1.14
N GLY A 312 -0.42 -10.34 1.37
CA GLY A 312 -1.37 -9.28 1.68
C GLY A 312 -1.63 -9.09 3.17
N TYR A 313 -2.67 -8.33 3.43
CA TYR A 313 -3.25 -8.14 4.75
C TYR A 313 -4.76 -8.09 4.63
N ILE A 314 -5.46 -8.90 5.40
CA ILE A 314 -6.91 -8.86 5.57
C ILE A 314 -7.24 -8.97 7.06
N LYS A 315 -8.04 -8.03 7.55
CA LYS A 315 -8.43 -7.98 8.96
C LYS A 315 -9.45 -9.04 9.33
N LYS A 316 -10.42 -9.29 8.44
CA LYS A 316 -11.50 -10.26 8.64
C LYS A 316 -11.80 -10.99 7.33
N TYR A 317 -11.90 -12.28 7.40
CA TYR A 317 -12.45 -13.16 6.37
C TYR A 317 -13.74 -13.81 6.92
N ASP A 318 -14.47 -14.58 6.10
CA ASP A 318 -15.79 -15.11 6.42
C ASP A 318 -16.76 -14.00 6.86
N ASN A 319 -16.86 -12.98 6.00
CA ASN A 319 -17.56 -11.75 6.35
C ASN A 319 -18.31 -11.17 5.16
N ILE A 320 -19.53 -10.74 5.41
CA ILE A 320 -20.25 -9.83 4.52
C ILE A 320 -20.50 -8.52 5.25
N SER A 321 -20.23 -7.40 4.58
CA SER A 321 -20.54 -6.08 5.13
C SER A 321 -21.18 -5.20 4.09
N ILE A 322 -22.28 -4.57 4.47
CA ILE A 322 -23.01 -3.61 3.65
C ILE A 322 -23.02 -2.30 4.42
N GLY A 323 -22.72 -1.20 3.75
CA GLY A 323 -22.76 0.11 4.38
C GLY A 323 -23.38 1.16 3.49
N VAL A 324 -24.07 2.08 4.13
CA VAL A 324 -24.64 3.29 3.55
C VAL A 324 -24.20 4.46 4.41
N ASN A 325 -23.64 5.48 3.79
CA ASN A 325 -23.22 6.71 4.46
C ASN A 325 -23.82 7.92 3.75
N PHE A 326 -24.38 8.84 4.51
CA PHE A 326 -24.88 10.13 4.03
C PHE A 326 -24.23 11.24 4.84
N ASP A 327 -23.58 12.17 4.15
CA ASP A 327 -23.06 13.39 4.74
C ASP A 327 -23.85 14.59 4.21
N ILE A 328 -24.42 15.37 5.14
CA ILE A 328 -25.13 16.62 4.83
C ILE A 328 -24.37 17.75 5.53
N GLU A 329 -23.82 18.65 4.74
CA GLU A 329 -23.06 19.80 5.22
C GLU A 329 -23.76 21.10 4.84
N LYS A 330 -24.21 21.89 5.81
CA LYS A 330 -24.73 23.23 5.59
C LYS A 330 -23.70 24.25 6.08
N THR A 331 -23.23 25.10 5.17
CA THR A 331 -22.38 26.23 5.52
C THR A 331 -23.28 27.46 5.70
N PRO A 332 -23.29 28.12 6.88
CA PRO A 332 -24.04 29.36 7.06
C PRO A 332 -23.55 30.42 6.10
N GLU A 333 -24.45 31.08 5.38
CA GLU A 333 -24.13 32.15 4.41
C GLU A 333 -23.71 33.45 5.09
N GLU A 334 -24.05 33.67 6.37
CA GLU A 334 -23.75 34.90 7.09
C GLU A 334 -22.90 34.67 8.34
N LYS A 335 -21.91 35.56 8.53
CA LYS A 335 -21.00 35.60 9.70
C LYS A 335 -21.66 35.96 11.03
N SER A 336 -22.97 36.17 11.11
CA SER A 336 -23.64 36.76 12.26
C SER A 336 -24.53 35.81 13.06
N SER A 337 -24.63 34.54 12.73
CA SER A 337 -25.44 33.63 13.54
C SER A 337 -24.55 32.68 14.37
N LEU A 338 -24.72 32.74 15.70
CA LEU A 338 -24.30 31.74 16.67
C LEU A 338 -25.07 30.42 16.43
N ILE A 339 -24.98 29.85 15.25
CA ILE A 339 -25.60 28.55 14.96
C ILE A 339 -24.49 27.50 15.03
N SER A 340 -24.57 26.70 16.06
CA SER A 340 -23.83 25.44 16.17
C SER A 340 -24.11 24.57 14.96
N VAL A 341 -23.09 24.20 14.19
CA VAL A 341 -23.22 23.26 13.06
C VAL A 341 -23.46 21.87 13.65
N SER A 342 -24.66 21.34 13.42
CA SER A 342 -25.01 19.96 13.79
C SER A 342 -24.66 19.04 12.62
N TYR A 343 -23.75 18.10 12.83
CA TYR A 343 -23.49 17.00 11.89
C TYR A 343 -24.41 15.84 12.23
N THR A 344 -25.17 15.37 11.25
CA THR A 344 -25.89 14.10 11.37
C THR A 344 -25.11 13.05 10.59
N HIS A 345 -24.40 12.20 11.30
CA HIS A 345 -23.73 11.04 10.72
C HIS A 345 -24.62 9.83 10.97
N LEU A 346 -25.21 9.29 9.92
CA LEU A 346 -25.99 8.06 10.00
C LEU A 346 -25.16 6.92 9.37
N THR A 347 -24.49 6.15 10.20
CA THR A 347 -23.87 4.88 9.80
C THR A 347 -24.76 3.75 10.28
N LEU A 348 -25.24 2.93 9.35
CA LEU A 348 -25.89 1.67 9.66
C LEU A 348 -24.92 0.53 9.34
N PRO A 349 -24.12 0.03 10.29
CA PRO A 349 -23.38 -1.20 10.08
C PRO A 349 -24.34 -2.37 10.32
N THR A 350 -24.66 -3.11 9.28
CA THR A 350 -25.29 -4.43 9.42
C THR A 350 -24.20 -5.47 9.22
N THR A 351 -23.70 -6.03 10.30
CA THR A 351 -22.92 -7.27 10.29
C THR A 351 -23.89 -8.41 10.57
N MET A 352 -24.08 -9.31 9.62
CA MET A 352 -24.64 -10.63 9.84
C MET A 352 -23.52 -11.65 9.94
#